data_5f2556c403d4c75b1115e35b137c8a32
#
_entry.id   5f2556c403d4c75b1115e35b137c8a32
#
_cell.length_a   1.000
_cell.length_b   1.000
_cell.length_c   1.000
_cell.angle_alpha   90.00
_cell.angle_beta   90.00
_cell.angle_gamma   90.00
#
_symmetry.space_group_name_H-M   'P 1'
#
loop_
_entity.id
_entity.type
_entity.pdbx_description
1 polymer ?
#
loop_
_entity_poly.entity_id
_entity_poly.type
_entity_poly.pdbx_seq_one_letter_code
_entity_poly.pdbx_strand_id
1 'polypeptide(L)'
;MKRREKPIGALLAALLAAWLAASARAQAPPGPLPPKPGVPAQQPKVKPEIRVKVDLVNAPVTVTDSSGELVLDLGQGDFRIFDNGVEQRIEHFDLGGDPLSVVMVLETSSRIEALLPAMRKTGIVFTQTVLGPTGEAAVLGYNDTVDQLLPFSSDADKIEKTVATLRMGTSGARLYDALSEAVGLLRSRPASRRRVIVTLSEAADTGSESKLGQVLREAQLSNITIYTVGLSTTAAELRAPPKQAGPPQISPPGTFPLPPMPGTPQTPTSEQQRYGNIDLMALAVWIVQHVTYAVHDHALEVATTATGGMHLATFRDRSIEKAIDQIGGELHAQYLLSYRPSGTDPIGYHEIKVQVARRGVKVRSRPGYYLAPPEG
;
A
#
# COMPACT_ATOMS: atom_id res chain seq x y z
N MET A 1 -45.25 -56.10 -84.45
CA MET A 1 -46.17 -55.08 -83.97
C MET A 1 -45.64 -54.50 -82.66
N LYS A 2 -45.00 -53.35 -82.71
CA LYS A 2 -44.51 -52.63 -81.47
C LYS A 2 -45.27 -51.31 -81.37
N ARG A 3 -46.13 -51.17 -80.38
CA ARG A 3 -46.84 -49.95 -80.06
C ARG A 3 -45.85 -48.94 -79.50
N ARG A 4 -45.80 -47.75 -80.05
CA ARG A 4 -45.11 -46.59 -79.55
C ARG A 4 -46.00 -45.91 -78.51
N GLU A 5 -45.59 -45.97 -77.27
CA GLU A 5 -46.14 -45.11 -76.18
C GLU A 5 -45.50 -43.73 -76.23
N LYS A 6 -46.30 -42.71 -76.30
CA LYS A 6 -45.85 -41.29 -76.28
C LYS A 6 -45.60 -40.86 -74.82
N PRO A 7 -44.54 -40.12 -74.51
CA PRO A 7 -44.25 -39.70 -73.15
C PRO A 7 -45.10 -38.48 -72.76
N ILE A 8 -46.19 -38.72 -72.05
CA ILE A 8 -47.02 -37.69 -71.46
C ILE A 8 -46.28 -37.03 -70.21
N GLY A 9 -45.23 -37.67 -69.71
CA GLY A 9 -44.47 -37.20 -68.58
C GLY A 9 -43.62 -35.93 -68.79
N ALA A 10 -43.19 -35.68 -70.05
CA ALA A 10 -42.28 -34.52 -70.30
C ALA A 10 -43.01 -33.16 -70.32
N LEU A 11 -44.31 -33.13 -70.59
CA LEU A 11 -45.11 -31.87 -70.60
C LEU A 11 -45.48 -31.40 -69.15
N LEU A 12 -45.72 -32.37 -68.27
CA LEU A 12 -45.99 -32.03 -66.85
C LEU A 12 -44.76 -31.53 -66.10
N ALA A 13 -43.56 -32.05 -66.40
CA ALA A 13 -42.31 -31.58 -65.80
C ALA A 13 -41.93 -30.16 -66.26
N ALA A 14 -42.22 -29.81 -67.52
CA ALA A 14 -41.95 -28.46 -68.03
C ALA A 14 -42.88 -27.37 -67.44
N LEU A 15 -44.13 -27.72 -67.16
CA LEU A 15 -45.09 -26.81 -66.50
C LEU A 15 -44.80 -26.58 -65.01
N LEU A 16 -44.31 -27.59 -64.32
CA LEU A 16 -43.89 -27.44 -62.90
C LEU A 16 -42.61 -26.58 -62.76
N ALA A 17 -41.65 -26.75 -63.70
CA ALA A 17 -40.44 -25.95 -63.71
C ALA A 17 -40.70 -24.46 -64.03
N ALA A 18 -41.68 -24.16 -64.90
CA ALA A 18 -42.09 -22.79 -65.22
C ALA A 18 -42.81 -22.09 -64.03
N TRP A 19 -43.52 -22.85 -63.18
CA TRP A 19 -44.25 -22.29 -62.05
C TRP A 19 -43.29 -22.03 -60.86
N LEU A 20 -42.24 -22.80 -60.66
CA LEU A 20 -41.19 -22.61 -59.70
C LEU A 20 -40.26 -21.43 -60.05
N ALA A 21 -40.08 -21.12 -61.33
CA ALA A 21 -39.27 -19.98 -61.76
C ALA A 21 -39.98 -18.61 -61.62
N ALA A 22 -41.31 -18.62 -61.54
CA ALA A 22 -42.08 -17.37 -61.37
C ALA A 22 -42.21 -16.89 -59.96
N SER A 23 -41.88 -17.72 -58.94
CA SER A 23 -41.95 -17.38 -57.52
C SER A 23 -40.62 -16.90 -56.89
N ALA A 24 -39.53 -16.92 -57.66
CA ALA A 24 -38.22 -16.42 -57.18
C ALA A 24 -37.92 -14.97 -57.55
N ARG A 25 -38.92 -14.09 -57.51
CA ARG A 25 -38.62 -12.66 -57.36
C ARG A 25 -38.29 -12.40 -55.94
N ALA A 26 -37.00 -12.39 -55.64
CA ALA A 26 -36.45 -11.94 -54.37
C ALA A 26 -36.98 -10.53 -54.05
N GLN A 27 -37.84 -10.44 -53.06
CA GLN A 27 -38.13 -9.18 -52.43
C GLN A 27 -36.83 -8.70 -51.81
N ALA A 28 -36.29 -7.60 -52.31
CA ALA A 28 -35.20 -6.92 -51.62
C ALA A 28 -35.64 -6.66 -50.16
N PRO A 29 -34.76 -6.86 -49.17
CA PRO A 29 -35.12 -6.56 -47.81
C PRO A 29 -35.56 -5.09 -47.74
N PRO A 30 -36.67 -4.79 -47.04
CA PRO A 30 -37.12 -3.43 -46.90
C PRO A 30 -35.97 -2.59 -46.31
N GLY A 31 -35.58 -1.54 -46.99
CA GLY A 31 -34.63 -0.57 -46.50
C GLY A 31 -35.08 -0.01 -45.16
N PRO A 32 -34.16 0.56 -44.33
CA PRO A 32 -34.53 1.14 -43.06
C PRO A 32 -35.70 2.12 -43.27
N LEU A 33 -36.76 1.89 -42.52
CA LEU A 33 -37.92 2.78 -42.51
C LEU A 33 -37.45 4.21 -42.19
N PRO A 34 -37.90 5.24 -42.90
CA PRO A 34 -37.60 6.61 -42.55
C PRO A 34 -38.10 6.89 -41.13
N PRO A 35 -37.35 7.64 -40.30
CA PRO A 35 -37.75 7.95 -38.93
C PRO A 35 -39.08 8.69 -38.94
N LYS A 36 -39.99 8.27 -38.06
CA LYS A 36 -41.31 8.99 -37.88
C LYS A 36 -41.04 10.44 -37.58
N PRO A 37 -41.73 11.41 -38.18
CA PRO A 37 -41.62 12.80 -37.85
C PRO A 37 -42.04 13.01 -36.40
N GLY A 38 -41.12 13.57 -35.56
CA GLY A 38 -41.40 13.92 -34.17
C GLY A 38 -40.68 13.04 -33.10
N VAL A 39 -39.89 12.03 -33.49
CA VAL A 39 -39.02 11.34 -32.52
C VAL A 39 -37.65 12.00 -32.61
N PRO A 40 -37.14 12.65 -31.54
CA PRO A 40 -35.77 13.16 -31.51
C PRO A 40 -34.82 11.99 -31.76
N ALA A 41 -33.89 12.13 -32.71
CA ALA A 41 -32.85 11.17 -32.91
C ALA A 41 -32.14 10.94 -31.55
N GLN A 42 -32.21 9.71 -31.01
CA GLN A 42 -31.44 9.36 -29.84
C GLN A 42 -29.96 9.45 -30.26
N GLN A 43 -29.32 10.54 -29.86
CA GLN A 43 -27.86 10.62 -29.91
C GLN A 43 -27.31 9.40 -29.21
N PRO A 44 -26.28 8.75 -29.75
CA PRO A 44 -25.64 7.64 -29.08
C PRO A 44 -25.28 8.16 -27.68
N LYS A 45 -25.79 7.47 -26.64
CA LYS A 45 -25.39 7.76 -25.26
C LYS A 45 -23.89 7.54 -25.22
N VAL A 46 -23.13 8.62 -25.35
CA VAL A 46 -21.72 8.64 -24.99
C VAL A 46 -21.71 8.21 -23.53
N LYS A 47 -21.17 7.01 -23.25
CA LYS A 47 -20.90 6.61 -21.87
C LYS A 47 -20.09 7.75 -21.28
N PRO A 48 -20.50 8.35 -20.15
CA PRO A 48 -19.68 9.36 -19.53
C PRO A 48 -18.31 8.74 -19.27
N GLU A 49 -17.30 9.22 -19.97
CA GLU A 49 -15.91 8.90 -19.68
C GLU A 49 -15.64 9.58 -18.33
N ILE A 50 -15.68 8.77 -17.26
CA ILE A 50 -15.37 9.26 -15.92
C ILE A 50 -13.88 9.57 -15.95
N ARG A 51 -13.53 10.83 -16.22
CA ARG A 51 -12.16 11.32 -16.07
C ARG A 51 -11.91 11.48 -14.59
N VAL A 52 -11.31 10.47 -13.99
CA VAL A 52 -10.75 10.57 -12.65
C VAL A 52 -9.63 11.60 -12.72
N LYS A 53 -9.78 12.73 -12.02
CA LYS A 53 -8.68 13.67 -11.83
C LYS A 53 -7.72 13.02 -10.86
N VAL A 54 -6.75 12.29 -11.36
CA VAL A 54 -5.73 11.67 -10.52
C VAL A 54 -4.78 12.76 -10.08
N ASP A 55 -4.71 12.95 -8.78
CA ASP A 55 -3.71 13.80 -8.18
C ASP A 55 -2.32 13.17 -8.36
N LEU A 56 -1.29 13.98 -8.22
CA LEU A 56 0.10 13.55 -8.34
C LEU A 56 0.36 12.35 -7.40
N VAL A 57 0.87 11.26 -7.95
CA VAL A 57 1.29 10.10 -7.16
C VAL A 57 2.72 10.33 -6.70
N ASN A 58 2.91 10.38 -5.37
CA ASN A 58 4.22 10.54 -4.76
C ASN A 58 4.83 9.18 -4.44
N ALA A 59 6.04 8.94 -4.91
CA ALA A 59 6.84 7.77 -4.62
C ALA A 59 8.12 8.20 -3.90
N PRO A 60 8.15 8.19 -2.57
CA PRO A 60 9.38 8.39 -1.83
C PRO A 60 10.33 7.21 -2.06
N VAL A 61 11.59 7.51 -2.36
CA VAL A 61 12.61 6.53 -2.72
C VAL A 61 13.86 6.72 -1.89
N THR A 62 14.28 5.68 -1.19
CA THR A 62 15.57 5.61 -0.50
C THR A 62 16.53 4.77 -1.34
N VAL A 63 17.72 5.29 -1.59
CA VAL A 63 18.78 4.58 -2.31
C VAL A 63 19.97 4.44 -1.38
N THR A 64 20.43 3.19 -1.19
CA THR A 64 21.63 2.88 -0.41
C THR A 64 22.62 2.09 -1.25
N ASP A 65 23.89 2.23 -0.94
CA ASP A 65 24.95 1.41 -1.53
C ASP A 65 25.04 0.03 -0.88
N SER A 66 26.03 -0.76 -1.25
CA SER A 66 26.27 -2.11 -0.71
C SER A 66 26.66 -2.12 0.77
N SER A 67 27.17 -1.01 1.32
CA SER A 67 27.51 -0.84 2.75
C SER A 67 26.31 -0.39 3.59
N GLY A 68 25.20 0.01 2.92
CA GLY A 68 24.01 0.56 3.55
C GLY A 68 24.02 2.09 3.73
N GLU A 69 25.05 2.76 3.21
CA GLU A 69 25.14 4.23 3.22
C GLU A 69 24.19 4.83 2.18
N LEU A 70 23.61 6.00 2.52
CA LEU A 70 22.68 6.71 1.66
C LEU A 70 23.41 7.30 0.43
N VAL A 71 22.85 7.08 -0.75
CA VAL A 71 23.34 7.64 -2.02
C VAL A 71 22.54 8.89 -2.33
N LEU A 72 23.17 10.07 -2.30
CA LEU A 72 22.53 11.38 -2.37
C LEU A 72 22.88 12.17 -3.65
N ASP A 73 23.68 11.62 -4.53
CA ASP A 73 24.22 12.28 -5.71
C ASP A 73 23.54 11.84 -7.03
N LEU A 74 22.33 11.27 -6.93
CA LEU A 74 21.55 10.86 -8.11
C LEU A 74 20.70 12.02 -8.62
N GLY A 75 20.64 12.17 -9.94
CA GLY A 75 19.75 13.10 -10.61
C GLY A 75 18.45 12.43 -11.10
N GLN A 76 17.48 13.22 -11.53
CA GLN A 76 16.21 12.71 -12.07
C GLN A 76 16.41 11.68 -13.19
N GLY A 77 17.43 11.88 -14.06
CA GLY A 77 17.74 11.01 -15.20
C GLY A 77 18.23 9.61 -14.79
N ASP A 78 18.64 9.42 -13.54
CA ASP A 78 19.06 8.12 -13.00
C ASP A 78 17.89 7.24 -12.62
N PHE A 79 16.67 7.80 -12.55
CA PHE A 79 15.47 7.10 -12.09
C PHE A 79 14.52 6.78 -13.24
N ARG A 80 13.93 5.61 -13.17
CA ARG A 80 12.78 5.20 -13.97
C ARG A 80 11.69 4.67 -13.02
N ILE A 81 10.47 5.14 -13.20
CA ILE A 81 9.31 4.72 -12.41
C ILE A 81 8.29 4.03 -13.32
N PHE A 82 7.74 2.92 -12.85
CA PHE A 82 6.75 2.13 -13.55
C PHE A 82 5.50 2.00 -12.70
N ASP A 83 4.34 2.15 -13.33
CA ASP A 83 3.01 1.94 -12.76
C ASP A 83 2.36 0.77 -13.50
N ASN A 84 2.03 -0.31 -12.80
CA ASN A 84 1.54 -1.56 -13.42
C ASN A 84 2.41 -2.02 -14.61
N GLY A 85 3.72 -1.84 -14.52
CA GLY A 85 4.67 -2.19 -15.59
C GLY A 85 4.81 -1.16 -16.71
N VAL A 86 3.98 -0.11 -16.75
CA VAL A 86 4.08 0.99 -17.72
C VAL A 86 4.96 2.09 -17.19
N GLU A 87 6.00 2.46 -17.97
CA GLU A 87 6.91 3.54 -17.58
C GLU A 87 6.18 4.89 -17.54
N GLN A 88 6.38 5.63 -16.45
CA GLN A 88 5.76 6.92 -16.19
C GLN A 88 6.79 8.04 -16.29
N ARG A 89 6.36 9.21 -16.74
CA ARG A 89 7.19 10.40 -16.75
C ARG A 89 7.25 11.01 -15.35
N ILE A 90 8.45 11.20 -14.81
CA ILE A 90 8.65 11.91 -13.54
C ILE A 90 8.37 13.39 -13.79
N GLU A 91 7.34 13.94 -13.15
CA GLU A 91 6.94 15.36 -13.25
C GLU A 91 7.62 16.22 -12.21
N HIS A 92 7.85 15.65 -11.02
CA HIS A 92 8.53 16.33 -9.92
C HIS A 92 9.62 15.42 -9.34
N PHE A 93 10.77 16.01 -9.06
CA PHE A 93 11.93 15.34 -8.46
C PHE A 93 12.54 16.27 -7.44
N ASP A 94 12.68 15.80 -6.19
CA ASP A 94 13.29 16.53 -5.09
C ASP A 94 14.07 15.60 -4.17
N LEU A 95 15.00 16.14 -3.40
CA LEU A 95 15.77 15.44 -2.38
C LEU A 95 15.50 16.07 -1.01
N GLY A 96 14.63 15.45 -0.22
CA GLY A 96 14.45 15.77 1.20
C GLY A 96 13.82 17.13 1.55
N GLY A 97 13.45 17.97 0.56
CA GLY A 97 13.13 19.39 0.76
C GLY A 97 11.75 19.74 1.32
N ASP A 98 10.77 18.84 1.21
CA ASP A 98 9.40 19.16 1.60
C ASP A 98 9.18 19.22 3.13
N PRO A 99 8.40 20.20 3.62
CA PRO A 99 8.04 20.25 5.03
C PRO A 99 7.34 18.98 5.51
N LEU A 100 7.66 18.53 6.71
CA LEU A 100 7.07 17.32 7.30
C LEU A 100 5.85 17.65 8.17
N SER A 101 4.79 16.84 8.07
CA SER A 101 3.75 16.69 9.09
C SER A 101 3.87 15.28 9.66
N VAL A 102 4.23 15.17 10.93
CA VAL A 102 4.52 13.89 11.57
C VAL A 102 3.54 13.62 12.69
N VAL A 103 3.03 12.38 12.78
CA VAL A 103 2.35 11.90 13.97
C VAL A 103 3.26 10.90 14.67
N MET A 104 3.68 11.21 15.89
CA MET A 104 4.34 10.25 16.78
C MET A 104 3.27 9.38 17.44
N VAL A 105 3.34 8.07 17.25
CA VAL A 105 2.44 7.09 17.87
C VAL A 105 3.26 6.31 18.91
N LEU A 106 2.99 6.56 20.18
CA LEU A 106 3.79 6.06 21.28
C LEU A 106 3.00 5.05 22.10
N GLU A 107 3.50 3.83 22.19
CA GLU A 107 2.95 2.85 23.11
C GLU A 107 3.17 3.31 24.55
N THR A 108 2.10 3.26 25.35
CA THR A 108 2.12 3.59 26.78
C THR A 108 1.60 2.43 27.63
N SER A 109 1.58 1.21 27.07
CA SER A 109 1.15 0.03 27.79
C SER A 109 2.14 -0.37 28.90
N SER A 110 1.66 -1.06 29.93
CA SER A 110 2.54 -1.54 31.01
C SER A 110 3.59 -2.56 30.54
N ARG A 111 3.49 -3.06 29.32
CA ARG A 111 4.46 -3.98 28.73
C ARG A 111 5.82 -3.31 28.52
N ILE A 112 5.81 -2.01 28.15
CA ILE A 112 7.02 -1.25 27.86
C ILE A 112 7.51 -0.43 29.05
N GLU A 113 7.03 -0.71 30.28
CA GLU A 113 7.38 0.05 31.47
C GLU A 113 8.89 0.24 31.64
N ALA A 114 9.67 -0.81 31.41
CA ALA A 114 11.13 -0.75 31.51
C ALA A 114 11.78 0.22 30.50
N LEU A 115 11.12 0.52 29.37
CA LEU A 115 11.62 1.39 28.30
C LEU A 115 11.06 2.82 28.39
N LEU A 116 10.08 3.07 29.25
CA LEU A 116 9.47 4.39 29.39
C LEU A 116 10.49 5.53 29.69
N PRO A 117 11.52 5.34 30.55
CA PRO A 117 12.55 6.35 30.76
C PRO A 117 13.35 6.68 29.49
N ALA A 118 13.62 5.69 28.65
CA ALA A 118 14.29 5.90 27.36
C ALA A 118 13.35 6.61 26.36
N MET A 119 12.09 6.20 26.28
CA MET A 119 11.10 6.85 25.43
C MET A 119 10.90 8.32 25.76
N ARG A 120 10.91 8.69 27.04
CA ARG A 120 10.78 10.10 27.46
C ARG A 120 11.90 11.00 26.95
N LYS A 121 13.05 10.46 26.60
CA LYS A 121 14.20 11.20 26.05
C LYS A 121 14.11 11.36 24.53
N THR A 122 13.28 10.57 23.86
CA THR A 122 13.20 10.55 22.39
C THR A 122 12.66 11.86 21.81
N GLY A 123 11.91 12.66 22.57
CA GLY A 123 11.37 13.94 22.13
C GLY A 123 12.43 14.88 21.59
N ILE A 124 13.57 14.99 22.29
CA ILE A 124 14.68 15.87 21.88
C ILE A 124 15.29 15.39 20.55
N VAL A 125 15.63 14.11 20.46
CA VAL A 125 16.21 13.57 19.22
C VAL A 125 15.22 13.72 18.06
N PHE A 126 13.94 13.46 18.30
CA PHE A 126 12.89 13.60 17.31
C PHE A 126 12.78 15.03 16.77
N THR A 127 12.74 16.04 17.62
CA THR A 127 12.62 17.44 17.18
C THR A 127 13.85 17.91 16.42
N GLN A 128 15.04 17.45 16.82
CA GLN A 128 16.30 17.84 16.19
C GLN A 128 16.57 17.13 14.87
N THR A 129 16.24 15.83 14.74
CA THR A 129 16.65 15.03 13.58
C THR A 129 15.52 14.69 12.64
N VAL A 130 14.28 14.51 13.13
CA VAL A 130 13.13 14.15 12.29
C VAL A 130 12.35 15.35 11.81
N LEU A 131 12.02 16.26 12.74
CA LEU A 131 11.08 17.34 12.45
C LEU A 131 11.65 18.40 11.50
N GLY A 132 12.92 18.77 11.71
CA GLY A 132 13.55 19.86 10.97
C GLY A 132 12.90 21.23 11.26
N PRO A 133 13.37 22.31 10.60
CA PRO A 133 13.01 23.68 10.95
C PRO A 133 11.57 24.08 10.55
N THR A 134 10.97 23.41 9.57
CA THR A 134 9.64 23.71 9.03
C THR A 134 8.61 22.63 9.30
N GLY A 135 9.01 21.61 10.05
CA GLY A 135 8.15 20.48 10.41
C GLY A 135 7.13 20.83 11.49
N GLU A 136 6.12 19.99 11.61
CA GLU A 136 5.13 20.01 12.67
C GLU A 136 4.86 18.57 13.13
N ALA A 137 4.55 18.39 14.40
CA ALA A 137 4.20 17.08 14.91
C ALA A 137 2.98 17.11 15.81
N ALA A 138 2.20 16.02 15.76
CA ALA A 138 1.23 15.64 16.78
C ALA A 138 1.73 14.41 17.53
N VAL A 139 1.30 14.21 18.77
CA VAL A 139 1.69 13.09 19.62
C VAL A 139 0.44 12.33 20.05
N LEU A 140 0.38 11.05 19.73
CA LEU A 140 -0.60 10.10 20.23
C LEU A 140 0.06 9.14 21.21
N GLY A 141 -0.60 8.90 22.34
CA GLY A 141 -0.27 7.81 23.24
C GLY A 141 -1.33 6.71 23.14
N TYR A 142 -0.96 5.44 23.20
CA TYR A 142 -1.94 4.38 23.19
C TYR A 142 -1.62 3.23 24.14
N ASN A 143 -2.68 2.67 24.70
CA ASN A 143 -2.75 1.46 25.53
C ASN A 143 -4.09 0.79 25.26
N ASP A 144 -4.99 0.59 26.25
CA ASP A 144 -6.40 0.21 26.02
C ASP A 144 -7.23 1.35 25.40
N THR A 145 -6.70 2.58 25.41
CA THR A 145 -7.27 3.75 24.75
C THR A 145 -6.27 4.38 23.80
N VAL A 146 -6.74 5.23 22.92
CA VAL A 146 -5.90 6.07 22.06
C VAL A 146 -6.16 7.53 22.46
N ASP A 147 -5.11 8.20 22.92
CA ASP A 147 -5.21 9.55 23.46
C ASP A 147 -4.33 10.52 22.65
N GLN A 148 -4.90 11.62 22.18
CA GLN A 148 -4.13 12.70 21.57
C GLN A 148 -3.48 13.55 22.67
N LEU A 149 -2.18 13.32 22.93
CA LEU A 149 -1.41 14.01 23.96
C LEU A 149 -1.00 15.41 23.53
N LEU A 150 -0.78 15.64 22.23
CA LEU A 150 -0.48 16.95 21.64
C LEU A 150 -1.09 17.04 20.23
N PRO A 151 -1.89 18.08 19.93
CA PRO A 151 -2.30 18.38 18.56
C PRO A 151 -1.08 18.88 17.76
N PHE A 152 -1.20 18.96 16.41
CA PHE A 152 -0.11 19.45 15.58
C PHE A 152 0.48 20.76 16.09
N SER A 153 1.78 20.74 16.28
CA SER A 153 2.59 21.88 16.75
C SER A 153 3.95 21.89 16.05
N SER A 154 4.45 23.06 15.72
CA SER A 154 5.84 23.29 15.30
C SER A 154 6.74 23.74 16.44
N ASP A 155 6.20 23.82 17.65
CA ASP A 155 6.90 24.22 18.87
C ASP A 155 7.65 23.02 19.45
N ALA A 156 8.97 22.98 19.28
CA ALA A 156 9.82 21.87 19.74
C ALA A 156 9.70 21.65 21.25
N ASP A 157 9.68 22.73 22.06
CA ASP A 157 9.60 22.62 23.52
C ASP A 157 8.31 21.93 23.98
N LYS A 158 7.18 22.20 23.29
CA LYS A 158 5.91 21.52 23.59
C LYS A 158 5.95 20.05 23.26
N ILE A 159 6.54 19.70 22.13
CA ILE A 159 6.69 18.30 21.71
C ILE A 159 7.58 17.55 22.70
N GLU A 160 8.76 18.09 23.00
CA GLU A 160 9.72 17.51 23.93
C GLU A 160 9.11 17.33 25.32
N LYS A 161 8.44 18.36 25.84
CA LYS A 161 7.78 18.34 27.16
C LYS A 161 6.67 17.27 27.18
N THR A 162 5.87 17.15 26.11
CA THR A 162 4.81 16.14 26.02
C THR A 162 5.39 14.75 26.09
N VAL A 163 6.44 14.46 25.30
CA VAL A 163 7.12 13.16 25.32
C VAL A 163 7.81 12.90 26.68
N ALA A 164 8.47 13.90 27.24
CA ALA A 164 9.15 13.78 28.56
C ALA A 164 8.18 13.48 29.71
N THR A 165 6.92 13.87 29.60
CA THR A 165 5.89 13.67 30.63
C THR A 165 4.97 12.47 30.33
N LEU A 166 5.30 11.59 29.40
CA LEU A 166 4.56 10.37 29.13
C LEU A 166 4.27 9.58 30.41
N ARG A 167 3.04 9.10 30.54
CA ARG A 167 2.62 8.29 31.68
C ARG A 167 2.31 6.87 31.20
N MET A 168 2.57 5.91 32.06
CA MET A 168 2.16 4.54 31.86
C MET A 168 0.65 4.42 31.97
N GLY A 169 0.05 3.71 31.05
CA GLY A 169 -1.36 3.31 31.06
C GLY A 169 -1.55 1.85 31.47
N THR A 170 -2.56 1.26 30.94
CA THR A 170 -2.98 -0.12 31.17
C THR A 170 -2.17 -1.15 30.35
N SER A 171 -2.53 -2.43 30.39
CA SER A 171 -1.80 -3.51 29.74
C SER A 171 -2.20 -3.77 28.29
N GLY A 172 -3.29 -3.17 27.81
CA GLY A 172 -3.73 -3.30 26.42
C GLY A 172 -2.86 -2.51 25.44
N ALA A 173 -3.00 -2.80 24.18
CA ALA A 173 -2.28 -2.10 23.11
C ALA A 173 -3.12 -2.05 21.83
N ARG A 174 -3.89 -0.97 21.64
CA ARG A 174 -4.75 -0.74 20.46
C ARG A 174 -3.94 -0.09 19.34
N LEU A 175 -2.93 -0.81 18.84
CA LEU A 175 -1.99 -0.31 17.84
C LEU A 175 -2.67 0.12 16.53
N TYR A 176 -3.58 -0.72 16.01
CA TYR A 176 -4.21 -0.41 14.73
C TYR A 176 -5.20 0.75 14.83
N ASP A 177 -5.85 0.93 15.98
CA ASP A 177 -6.69 2.10 16.21
C ASP A 177 -5.84 3.38 16.31
N ALA A 178 -4.69 3.30 16.98
CA ALA A 178 -3.76 4.42 17.06
C ALA A 178 -3.18 4.82 15.68
N LEU A 179 -2.87 3.83 14.84
CA LEU A 179 -2.45 4.08 13.46
C LEU A 179 -3.60 4.67 12.63
N SER A 180 -4.84 4.20 12.81
CA SER A 180 -6.03 4.73 12.14
C SER A 180 -6.27 6.20 12.51
N GLU A 181 -6.19 6.52 13.79
CA GLU A 181 -6.30 7.91 14.28
C GLU A 181 -5.19 8.79 13.70
N ALA A 182 -3.95 8.31 13.69
CA ALA A 182 -2.82 9.02 13.08
C ALA A 182 -3.03 9.31 11.59
N VAL A 183 -3.58 8.36 10.85
CA VAL A 183 -3.97 8.55 9.44
C VAL A 183 -5.04 9.61 9.32
N GLY A 184 -6.06 9.59 10.18
CA GLY A 184 -7.14 10.59 10.24
C GLY A 184 -6.60 11.99 10.46
N LEU A 185 -5.70 12.18 11.42
CA LEU A 185 -5.06 13.46 11.71
C LEU A 185 -4.23 13.96 10.51
N LEU A 186 -3.43 13.11 9.88
CA LEU A 186 -2.59 13.49 8.74
C LEU A 186 -3.39 13.82 7.48
N ARG A 187 -4.55 13.21 7.26
CA ARG A 187 -5.43 13.54 6.13
C ARG A 187 -5.87 14.99 6.12
N SER A 188 -5.99 15.61 7.28
CA SER A 188 -6.34 17.03 7.41
C SER A 188 -5.18 17.98 7.06
N ARG A 189 -3.96 17.48 6.89
CA ARG A 189 -2.79 18.33 6.59
C ARG A 189 -2.68 18.63 5.09
N PRO A 190 -2.07 19.76 4.72
CA PRO A 190 -1.88 20.13 3.32
C PRO A 190 -1.16 19.05 2.50
N ALA A 191 -1.58 18.85 1.25
CA ALA A 191 -0.96 17.86 0.35
C ALA A 191 0.48 18.24 -0.04
N SER A 192 0.87 19.52 0.10
CA SER A 192 2.23 20.02 -0.10
C SER A 192 3.20 19.64 1.02
N ARG A 193 2.73 19.01 2.09
CA ARG A 193 3.57 18.53 3.19
C ARG A 193 3.71 17.01 3.10
N ARG A 194 4.90 16.49 3.36
CA ARG A 194 5.10 15.04 3.50
C ARG A 194 4.45 14.56 4.80
N ARG A 195 3.62 13.55 4.67
CA ARG A 195 2.84 12.98 5.77
C ARG A 195 3.49 11.71 6.28
N VAL A 196 3.88 11.71 7.54
CA VAL A 196 4.67 10.62 8.13
C VAL A 196 4.08 10.19 9.47
N ILE A 197 4.04 8.89 9.71
CA ILE A 197 3.80 8.31 11.03
C ILE A 197 5.12 7.72 11.52
N VAL A 198 5.51 8.05 12.75
CA VAL A 198 6.63 7.41 13.46
C VAL A 198 6.08 6.70 14.68
N THR A 199 6.10 5.37 14.66
CA THR A 199 5.52 4.54 15.71
C THR A 199 6.62 3.90 16.57
N LEU A 200 6.53 4.03 17.89
CA LEU A 200 7.34 3.33 18.86
C LEU A 200 6.45 2.31 19.57
N SER A 201 6.64 1.03 19.29
CA SER A 201 5.73 -0.03 19.71
C SER A 201 6.43 -1.39 19.91
N GLU A 202 5.89 -2.21 20.80
CA GLU A 202 6.27 -3.63 20.95
C GLU A 202 5.66 -4.54 19.85
N ALA A 203 4.93 -3.99 18.90
CA ALA A 203 4.28 -4.69 17.79
C ALA A 203 3.04 -5.55 18.15
N ALA A 204 2.67 -5.64 19.40
CA ALA A 204 1.47 -6.39 19.79
C ALA A 204 0.23 -5.51 19.65
N ASP A 205 -0.75 -5.97 18.89
CA ASP A 205 -2.09 -5.41 18.88
C ASP A 205 -3.03 -6.23 19.77
N THR A 206 -3.69 -5.59 20.71
CA THR A 206 -4.69 -6.23 21.54
C THR A 206 -5.91 -5.34 21.68
N GLY A 207 -7.02 -5.75 21.06
CA GLY A 207 -8.31 -5.10 21.23
C GLY A 207 -8.61 -3.94 20.28
N SER A 208 -7.84 -3.70 19.22
CA SER A 208 -8.21 -2.75 18.17
C SER A 208 -9.47 -3.17 17.45
N GLU A 209 -10.33 -2.21 17.15
CA GLU A 209 -11.50 -2.38 16.28
C GLU A 209 -11.09 -2.29 14.80
N SER A 210 -10.13 -1.44 14.51
CA SER A 210 -9.54 -1.27 13.18
C SER A 210 -8.76 -2.52 12.72
N LYS A 211 -8.71 -2.74 11.41
CA LYS A 211 -7.90 -3.79 10.80
C LYS A 211 -6.67 -3.20 10.13
N LEU A 212 -5.51 -3.83 10.30
CA LEU A 212 -4.25 -3.35 9.72
C LEU A 212 -4.37 -3.08 8.21
N GLY A 213 -4.97 -3.99 7.45
CA GLY A 213 -5.13 -3.82 6.00
C GLY A 213 -5.95 -2.59 5.62
N GLN A 214 -7.00 -2.27 6.39
CA GLN A 214 -7.80 -1.05 6.19
C GLN A 214 -6.96 0.20 6.46
N VAL A 215 -6.24 0.24 7.59
CA VAL A 215 -5.36 1.35 7.96
C VAL A 215 -4.30 1.59 6.90
N LEU A 216 -3.67 0.53 6.40
CA LEU A 216 -2.63 0.64 5.37
C LEU A 216 -3.18 1.13 4.03
N ARG A 217 -4.38 0.68 3.65
CA ARG A 217 -5.06 1.18 2.46
C ARG A 217 -5.35 2.68 2.57
N GLU A 218 -5.86 3.14 3.71
CA GLU A 218 -6.13 4.56 3.96
C GLU A 218 -4.84 5.39 3.99
N ALA A 219 -3.76 4.85 4.57
CA ALA A 219 -2.44 5.47 4.55
C ALA A 219 -1.92 5.63 3.11
N GLN A 220 -2.07 4.62 2.26
CA GLN A 220 -1.68 4.68 0.85
C GLN A 220 -2.51 5.70 0.06
N LEU A 221 -3.85 5.71 0.24
CA LEU A 221 -4.74 6.69 -0.38
C LEU A 221 -4.37 8.14 0.01
N SER A 222 -3.84 8.31 1.21
CA SER A 222 -3.49 9.63 1.77
C SER A 222 -2.01 10.00 1.58
N ASN A 223 -1.23 9.20 0.83
CA ASN A 223 0.22 9.38 0.65
C ASN A 223 1.00 9.47 1.99
N ILE A 224 0.66 8.64 2.97
CA ILE A 224 1.30 8.59 4.29
C ILE A 224 2.34 7.47 4.30
N THR A 225 3.55 7.79 4.76
CA THR A 225 4.63 6.81 4.99
C THR A 225 4.71 6.48 6.48
N ILE A 226 4.81 5.20 6.82
CA ILE A 226 4.89 4.72 8.21
C ILE A 226 6.31 4.22 8.50
N TYR A 227 6.94 4.79 9.51
CA TYR A 227 8.19 4.34 10.10
C TYR A 227 7.92 3.73 11.45
N THR A 228 8.63 2.65 11.79
CA THR A 228 8.40 1.99 13.07
C THR A 228 9.71 1.66 13.79
N VAL A 229 9.70 1.89 15.09
CA VAL A 229 10.74 1.47 16.02
C VAL A 229 10.14 0.35 16.88
N GLY A 230 10.57 -0.88 16.61
CA GLY A 230 10.16 -2.06 17.37
C GLY A 230 10.82 -2.05 18.74
N LEU A 231 10.03 -1.93 19.79
CA LEU A 231 10.49 -1.99 21.17
C LEU A 231 10.56 -3.46 21.60
N SER A 232 11.74 -3.91 22.07
CA SER A 232 11.90 -5.25 22.61
C SER A 232 12.45 -5.13 24.03
N THR A 233 11.75 -5.73 24.98
CA THR A 233 12.24 -5.90 26.35
C THR A 233 12.56 -7.36 26.58
N THR A 234 13.59 -7.67 27.38
CA THR A 234 13.89 -9.04 27.84
C THR A 234 12.68 -9.65 28.57
N ALA A 235 11.87 -8.80 29.20
CA ALA A 235 10.61 -9.22 29.83
C ALA A 235 9.50 -9.53 28.81
N ALA A 236 9.48 -8.86 27.67
CA ALA A 236 8.56 -9.12 26.58
C ALA A 236 8.91 -10.46 25.89
N GLU A 237 10.19 -10.73 25.66
CA GLU A 237 10.64 -12.01 25.12
C GLU A 237 10.33 -13.19 26.05
N LEU A 238 10.42 -13.00 27.38
CA LEU A 238 10.07 -14.01 28.37
C LEU A 238 8.56 -14.21 28.57
N ARG A 239 7.75 -13.18 28.24
CA ARG A 239 6.29 -13.21 28.33
C ARG A 239 5.60 -13.57 27.02
N ALA A 240 6.31 -13.44 25.91
CA ALA A 240 5.78 -13.88 24.64
C ALA A 240 5.49 -15.38 24.73
N PRO A 241 4.26 -15.83 24.39
CA PRO A 241 4.01 -17.25 24.30
C PRO A 241 5.03 -17.84 23.33
N PRO A 242 5.58 -19.04 23.62
CA PRO A 242 6.50 -19.69 22.72
C PRO A 242 5.86 -19.66 21.32
N LYS A 243 6.57 -19.09 20.34
CA LYS A 243 6.07 -18.97 18.97
C LYS A 243 5.64 -20.37 18.55
N GLN A 244 4.33 -20.63 18.60
CA GLN A 244 3.80 -21.86 18.04
C GLN A 244 4.05 -21.74 16.54
N ALA A 245 5.02 -22.48 16.05
CA ALA A 245 5.29 -22.67 14.63
C ALA A 245 4.15 -23.49 14.02
N GLY A 246 2.98 -22.88 13.92
CA GLY A 246 1.88 -23.39 13.12
C GLY A 246 1.89 -22.66 11.78
N PRO A 247 1.62 -23.35 10.66
CA PRO A 247 1.44 -22.66 9.40
C PRO A 247 0.29 -21.66 9.58
N PRO A 248 0.43 -20.40 9.07
CA PRO A 248 -0.69 -19.48 9.03
C PRO A 248 -1.84 -20.17 8.29
N GLN A 249 -3.05 -20.13 8.85
CA GLN A 249 -4.21 -20.80 8.28
C GLN A 249 -4.54 -20.37 6.84
N ILE A 250 -3.98 -19.22 6.43
CA ILE A 250 -4.03 -18.70 5.06
C ILE A 250 -2.67 -18.09 4.77
N SER A 251 -1.91 -18.70 3.86
CA SER A 251 -0.62 -18.17 3.42
C SER A 251 -0.85 -17.20 2.26
N PRO A 252 -0.41 -15.94 2.37
CA PRO A 252 -0.39 -15.00 1.25
C PRO A 252 0.49 -15.51 0.09
N PRO A 253 0.28 -15.02 -1.15
CA PRO A 253 1.15 -15.37 -2.27
C PRO A 253 2.64 -15.10 -1.95
N GLY A 254 3.51 -16.05 -2.23
CA GLY A 254 4.95 -15.96 -1.93
C GLY A 254 5.37 -16.43 -0.53
N THR A 255 4.43 -16.80 0.35
CA THR A 255 4.74 -17.25 1.72
C THR A 255 4.54 -18.75 1.93
N PHE A 256 4.43 -19.54 0.86
CA PHE A 256 4.23 -20.99 0.97
C PHE A 256 5.46 -21.66 1.58
N PRO A 257 5.32 -22.40 2.70
CA PRO A 257 6.39 -23.23 3.20
C PRO A 257 6.72 -24.31 2.15
N LEU A 258 7.99 -24.50 1.85
CA LEU A 258 8.43 -25.59 1.00
C LEU A 258 7.96 -26.92 1.62
N PRO A 259 7.42 -27.84 0.82
CA PRO A 259 7.04 -29.15 1.32
C PRO A 259 8.28 -29.85 1.93
N PRO A 260 8.10 -30.64 3.02
CA PRO A 260 9.21 -31.37 3.63
C PRO A 260 9.82 -32.33 2.58
N MET A 261 11.13 -32.28 2.45
CA MET A 261 11.83 -33.33 1.66
C MET A 261 11.64 -34.66 2.34
N PRO A 262 11.19 -35.71 1.64
CA PRO A 262 11.05 -37.03 2.21
C PRO A 262 12.41 -37.50 2.77
N GLY A 263 12.44 -37.91 4.05
CA GLY A 263 13.61 -38.50 4.68
C GLY A 263 14.54 -37.56 5.45
N THR A 264 14.25 -36.25 5.55
CA THR A 264 15.03 -35.37 6.42
C THR A 264 14.37 -35.20 7.79
N PRO A 265 15.13 -35.42 8.90
CA PRO A 265 14.61 -35.17 10.24
C PRO A 265 14.29 -33.66 10.40
N GLN A 266 13.15 -33.38 10.95
CA GLN A 266 12.76 -32.01 11.25
C GLN A 266 13.54 -31.51 12.47
N THR A 267 14.46 -30.57 12.26
CA THR A 267 15.20 -29.92 13.34
C THR A 267 14.65 -28.52 13.56
N PRO A 268 14.76 -27.89 14.75
CA PRO A 268 14.35 -26.51 14.99
C PRO A 268 14.96 -25.51 13.98
N THR A 269 16.17 -25.80 13.50
CA THR A 269 16.85 -24.99 12.48
C THR A 269 16.22 -25.12 11.10
N SER A 270 15.75 -26.31 10.72
CA SER A 270 15.05 -26.51 9.44
C SER A 270 13.66 -25.91 9.45
N GLU A 271 12.99 -25.86 10.61
CA GLU A 271 11.74 -25.13 10.79
C GLU A 271 11.95 -23.62 10.72
N GLN A 272 13.00 -23.10 11.35
CA GLN A 272 13.37 -21.69 11.31
C GLN A 272 13.76 -21.22 9.89
N GLN A 273 14.46 -22.06 9.12
CA GLN A 273 14.74 -21.79 7.70
C GLN A 273 13.48 -21.87 6.82
N ARG A 274 12.52 -22.69 7.20
CA ARG A 274 11.24 -22.84 6.49
C ARG A 274 10.33 -21.62 6.64
N TYR A 275 10.37 -20.96 7.80
CA TYR A 275 9.56 -19.79 8.13
C TYR A 275 10.35 -18.47 8.02
N GLY A 276 11.68 -18.54 7.82
CA GLY A 276 12.58 -17.38 7.79
C GLY A 276 12.53 -16.54 6.50
N ASN A 277 11.86 -17.01 5.44
CA ASN A 277 11.74 -16.30 4.17
C ASN A 277 10.31 -15.82 3.92
N ILE A 278 9.78 -15.00 4.83
CA ILE A 278 8.52 -14.29 4.54
C ILE A 278 8.85 -13.19 3.53
N ASP A 279 8.22 -13.24 2.37
CA ASP A 279 8.24 -12.12 1.44
C ASP A 279 7.33 -11.01 1.98
N LEU A 280 7.92 -10.11 2.77
CA LEU A 280 7.20 -8.99 3.39
C LEU A 280 6.56 -8.07 2.35
N MET A 281 7.13 -7.96 1.16
CA MET A 281 6.56 -7.16 0.08
C MET A 281 5.28 -7.80 -0.45
N ALA A 282 5.31 -9.10 -0.77
CA ALA A 282 4.12 -9.83 -1.20
C ALA A 282 3.05 -9.84 -0.10
N LEU A 283 3.43 -9.99 1.17
CA LEU A 283 2.53 -9.93 2.31
C LEU A 283 1.90 -8.55 2.46
N ALA A 284 2.67 -7.48 2.34
CA ALA A 284 2.18 -6.11 2.44
C ALA A 284 1.17 -5.79 1.33
N VAL A 285 1.48 -6.13 0.09
CA VAL A 285 0.58 -5.96 -1.06
C VAL A 285 -0.70 -6.77 -0.84
N TRP A 286 -0.57 -8.03 -0.42
CA TRP A 286 -1.72 -8.90 -0.18
C TRP A 286 -2.64 -8.37 0.92
N ILE A 287 -2.10 -7.88 2.04
CA ILE A 287 -2.88 -7.31 3.15
C ILE A 287 -3.63 -6.06 2.73
N VAL A 288 -2.99 -5.18 1.98
CA VAL A 288 -3.64 -3.97 1.47
C VAL A 288 -4.79 -4.30 0.52
N GLN A 289 -4.66 -5.37 -0.26
CA GLN A 289 -5.72 -5.85 -1.15
C GLN A 289 -6.85 -6.57 -0.38
N HIS A 290 -6.52 -7.25 0.73
CA HIS A 290 -7.45 -8.08 1.53
C HIS A 290 -7.64 -7.51 2.93
N VAL A 291 -8.20 -6.31 3.02
CA VAL A 291 -8.30 -5.47 4.23
C VAL A 291 -9.00 -6.10 5.45
N THR A 292 -9.72 -7.19 5.25
CA THR A 292 -10.47 -7.86 6.34
C THR A 292 -9.67 -8.91 7.11
N TYR A 293 -8.47 -9.27 6.62
CA TYR A 293 -7.66 -10.28 7.28
C TYR A 293 -6.84 -9.72 8.44
N ALA A 294 -6.74 -10.50 9.52
CA ALA A 294 -5.93 -10.16 10.68
C ALA A 294 -4.48 -10.61 10.47
N VAL A 295 -3.55 -9.73 10.78
CA VAL A 295 -2.11 -10.03 10.83
C VAL A 295 -1.67 -9.77 12.25
N HIS A 296 -1.16 -10.78 12.91
CA HIS A 296 -0.66 -10.67 14.28
C HIS A 296 0.87 -10.60 14.33
N ASP A 297 1.52 -11.35 13.43
CA ASP A 297 2.97 -11.35 13.34
C ASP A 297 3.44 -10.35 12.28
N HIS A 298 4.59 -9.69 12.54
CA HIS A 298 5.21 -8.74 11.61
C HIS A 298 4.36 -7.49 11.25
N ALA A 299 3.43 -7.08 12.11
CA ALA A 299 2.54 -5.95 11.81
C ALA A 299 3.30 -4.65 11.51
N LEU A 300 4.37 -4.36 12.26
CA LEU A 300 5.20 -3.18 12.07
C LEU A 300 6.01 -3.23 10.77
N GLU A 301 6.61 -4.38 10.47
CA GLU A 301 7.35 -4.61 9.23
C GLU A 301 6.45 -4.52 8.00
N VAL A 302 5.24 -5.07 8.11
CA VAL A 302 4.23 -5.00 7.06
C VAL A 302 3.78 -3.56 6.84
N ALA A 303 3.53 -2.80 7.91
CA ALA A 303 3.11 -1.40 7.82
C ALA A 303 4.15 -0.53 7.11
N THR A 304 5.43 -0.71 7.45
CA THR A 304 6.52 0.02 6.81
C THR A 304 6.71 -0.38 5.35
N THR A 305 6.69 -1.68 5.06
CA THR A 305 6.85 -2.19 3.69
C THR A 305 5.72 -1.73 2.78
N ALA A 306 4.47 -1.76 3.26
CA ALA A 306 3.29 -1.32 2.49
C ALA A 306 3.34 0.17 2.13
N THR A 307 4.00 1.00 2.93
CA THR A 307 4.01 2.47 2.78
C THR A 307 5.36 3.03 2.35
N GLY A 308 6.39 2.17 2.18
CA GLY A 308 7.74 2.57 1.75
C GLY A 308 8.63 3.12 2.88
N GLY A 309 8.21 3.00 4.13
CA GLY A 309 9.02 3.37 5.29
C GLY A 309 10.03 2.31 5.72
N MET A 310 10.54 2.43 6.94
CA MET A 310 11.56 1.54 7.51
C MET A 310 11.14 1.04 8.89
N HIS A 311 11.39 -0.24 9.16
CA HIS A 311 11.29 -0.83 10.49
C HIS A 311 12.66 -0.98 11.12
N LEU A 312 12.83 -0.52 12.36
CA LEU A 312 14.05 -0.64 13.14
C LEU A 312 13.75 -1.36 14.46
N ALA A 313 14.24 -2.59 14.60
CA ALA A 313 14.14 -3.32 15.85
C ALA A 313 15.18 -2.82 16.87
N THR A 314 14.76 -2.62 18.11
CA THR A 314 15.65 -2.16 19.20
C THR A 314 15.66 -3.17 20.33
N PHE A 315 16.87 -3.46 20.85
CA PHE A 315 17.06 -4.41 21.93
C PHE A 315 17.46 -3.76 23.26
N ARG A 316 17.82 -2.47 23.28
CA ARG A 316 18.27 -1.71 24.45
C ARG A 316 17.92 -0.25 24.35
N ASP A 317 17.83 0.45 25.47
CA ASP A 317 17.44 1.85 25.59
C ASP A 317 18.17 2.80 24.61
N ARG A 318 19.50 2.67 24.49
CA ARG A 318 20.29 3.52 23.58
C ARG A 318 20.02 3.27 22.10
N SER A 319 19.40 2.17 21.75
CA SER A 319 19.06 1.88 20.36
C SER A 319 17.81 2.62 19.88
N ILE A 320 16.92 3.08 20.80
CA ILE A 320 15.71 3.83 20.45
C ILE A 320 16.08 5.22 19.89
N GLU A 321 16.94 5.97 20.59
CA GLU A 321 17.42 7.28 20.12
C GLU A 321 18.12 7.15 18.77
N LYS A 322 19.01 6.16 18.62
CA LYS A 322 19.71 5.88 17.36
C LYS A 322 18.75 5.50 16.23
N ALA A 323 17.68 4.77 16.52
CA ALA A 323 16.67 4.41 15.52
C ALA A 323 15.90 5.66 15.04
N ILE A 324 15.55 6.57 15.94
CA ILE A 324 14.90 7.83 15.58
C ILE A 324 15.84 8.72 14.74
N ASP A 325 17.11 8.82 15.14
CA ASP A 325 18.13 9.55 14.39
C ASP A 325 18.29 8.99 12.96
N GLN A 326 18.32 7.67 12.81
CA GLN A 326 18.39 7.01 11.51
C GLN A 326 17.13 7.28 10.65
N ILE A 327 15.93 7.29 11.25
CA ILE A 327 14.70 7.67 10.57
C ILE A 327 14.78 9.13 10.10
N GLY A 328 15.26 10.03 10.95
CA GLY A 328 15.47 11.44 10.60
C GLY A 328 16.43 11.62 9.43
N GLY A 329 17.58 10.99 9.50
CA GLY A 329 18.58 10.99 8.42
C GLY A 329 18.00 10.51 7.10
N GLU A 330 17.22 9.44 7.12
CA GLU A 330 16.56 8.93 5.91
C GLU A 330 15.51 9.92 5.38
N LEU A 331 14.63 10.44 6.23
CA LEU A 331 13.58 11.37 5.81
C LEU A 331 14.13 12.62 5.11
N HIS A 332 15.29 13.12 5.56
CA HIS A 332 15.94 14.26 4.92
C HIS A 332 16.80 13.90 3.71
N ALA A 333 17.07 12.62 3.50
CA ALA A 333 17.89 12.10 2.41
C ALA A 333 17.11 11.31 1.35
N GLN A 334 15.79 11.31 1.44
CA GLN A 334 14.92 10.54 0.56
C GLN A 334 14.58 11.32 -0.69
N TYR A 335 14.74 10.68 -1.85
CA TYR A 335 14.26 11.22 -3.13
C TYR A 335 12.74 11.17 -3.19
N LEU A 336 12.11 12.26 -3.58
CA LEU A 336 10.69 12.33 -3.84
C LEU A 336 10.46 12.36 -5.35
N LEU A 337 9.93 11.27 -5.88
CA LEU A 337 9.51 11.18 -7.27
C LEU A 337 8.01 11.35 -7.33
N SER A 338 7.52 12.23 -8.20
CA SER A 338 6.09 12.37 -8.42
C SER A 338 5.77 12.24 -9.90
N TYR A 339 4.69 11.54 -10.21
CA TYR A 339 4.19 11.37 -11.57
C TYR A 339 2.67 11.43 -11.60
N ARG A 340 2.13 11.69 -12.76
CA ARG A 340 0.68 11.61 -12.98
C ARG A 340 0.37 10.35 -13.76
N PRO A 341 -0.42 9.44 -13.19
CA PRO A 341 -0.86 8.25 -13.91
C PRO A 341 -1.55 8.62 -15.21
N SER A 342 -1.32 7.85 -16.27
CA SER A 342 -2.01 8.01 -17.54
C SER A 342 -3.50 7.72 -17.30
N GLY A 343 -4.38 8.70 -17.45
CA GLY A 343 -5.77 8.75 -16.98
C GLY A 343 -6.76 7.69 -17.52
N THR A 344 -6.28 6.53 -17.97
CA THR A 344 -7.05 5.34 -18.36
C THR A 344 -6.87 4.19 -17.38
N ASP A 345 -6.19 4.42 -16.26
CA ASP A 345 -5.84 3.37 -15.32
C ASP A 345 -7.06 2.86 -14.54
N PRO A 346 -7.16 1.54 -14.33
CA PRO A 346 -8.29 0.95 -13.62
C PRO A 346 -8.30 1.40 -12.15
N ILE A 347 -9.50 1.59 -11.60
CA ILE A 347 -9.69 1.79 -10.15
C ILE A 347 -9.15 0.56 -9.40
N GLY A 348 -8.41 0.77 -8.34
CA GLY A 348 -7.88 -0.31 -7.52
C GLY A 348 -6.43 -0.11 -7.09
N TYR A 349 -5.76 -1.22 -6.82
CA TYR A 349 -4.35 -1.22 -6.45
C TYR A 349 -3.45 -1.13 -7.68
N HIS A 350 -2.50 -0.21 -7.64
CA HIS A 350 -1.46 0.03 -8.65
C HIS A 350 -0.11 -0.33 -8.09
N GLU A 351 0.62 -1.19 -8.77
CA GLU A 351 1.99 -1.56 -8.41
C GLU A 351 2.96 -0.48 -8.88
N ILE A 352 3.82 0.01 -7.97
CA ILE A 352 4.91 0.93 -8.28
C ILE A 352 6.23 0.16 -8.26
N LYS A 353 7.02 0.34 -9.31
CA LYS A 353 8.40 -0.15 -9.36
C LYS A 353 9.34 0.99 -9.74
N VAL A 354 10.34 1.23 -8.91
CA VAL A 354 11.39 2.22 -9.18
C VAL A 354 12.69 1.49 -9.53
N GLN A 355 13.35 1.94 -10.58
CA GLN A 355 14.66 1.47 -11.00
C GLN A 355 15.65 2.62 -10.99
N VAL A 356 16.91 2.34 -10.62
CA VAL A 356 18.01 3.27 -10.62
C VAL A 356 19.09 2.76 -11.57
N ALA A 357 19.61 3.63 -12.41
CA ALA A 357 20.62 3.27 -13.43
C ALA A 357 21.97 2.88 -12.82
N ARG A 358 22.29 3.31 -11.59
CA ARG A 358 23.53 3.00 -10.87
C ARG A 358 23.56 1.53 -10.43
N ARG A 359 24.68 0.85 -10.71
CA ARG A 359 24.91 -0.53 -10.27
C ARG A 359 25.31 -0.59 -8.79
N GLY A 360 25.00 -1.70 -8.11
CA GLY A 360 25.44 -1.95 -6.74
C GLY A 360 24.66 -1.16 -5.68
N VAL A 361 23.54 -0.55 -6.03
CA VAL A 361 22.65 0.14 -5.10
C VAL A 361 21.43 -0.71 -4.78
N LYS A 362 20.88 -0.51 -3.58
CA LYS A 362 19.56 -1.02 -3.18
C LYS A 362 18.58 0.11 -3.20
N VAL A 363 17.40 -0.14 -3.78
CA VAL A 363 16.34 0.84 -3.92
C VAL A 363 15.15 0.39 -3.08
N ARG A 364 14.64 1.27 -2.22
CA ARG A 364 13.43 1.06 -1.45
C ARG A 364 12.43 2.16 -1.77
N SER A 365 11.21 1.74 -2.09
CA SER A 365 10.07 2.62 -2.34
C SER A 365 8.81 1.92 -1.84
N ARG A 366 7.68 2.62 -1.81
CA ARG A 366 6.40 1.95 -1.57
C ARG A 366 6.08 1.00 -2.73
N PRO A 367 5.45 -0.16 -2.46
CA PRO A 367 5.16 -1.16 -3.49
C PRO A 367 4.03 -0.74 -4.42
N GLY A 368 3.22 0.24 -4.02
CA GLY A 368 2.08 0.68 -4.80
C GLY A 368 1.20 1.69 -4.08
N TYR A 369 0.06 1.99 -4.68
CA TYR A 369 -0.96 2.88 -4.15
C TYR A 369 -2.35 2.44 -4.58
N TYR A 370 -3.37 2.98 -3.92
CA TYR A 370 -4.75 2.79 -4.32
C TYR A 370 -5.27 3.99 -5.09
N LEU A 371 -5.95 3.70 -6.21
CA LEU A 371 -6.75 4.68 -6.94
C LEU A 371 -8.21 4.47 -6.54
N ALA A 372 -8.78 5.43 -5.83
CA ALA A 372 -10.18 5.41 -5.44
C ALA A 372 -11.08 5.90 -6.59
N PRO A 373 -12.35 5.45 -6.68
CA PRO A 373 -13.32 6.08 -7.53
C PRO A 373 -13.49 7.55 -7.11
N PRO A 374 -13.81 8.47 -8.04
CA PRO A 374 -14.11 9.86 -7.70
C PRO A 374 -15.27 9.87 -6.70
N GLU A 375 -15.12 10.66 -5.65
CA GLU A 375 -16.24 10.94 -4.74
C GLU A 375 -17.32 11.64 -5.56
N GLY A 376 -18.49 11.00 -5.65
CA GLY A 376 -19.66 11.46 -6.38
C GLY A 376 -20.36 12.65 -5.71
#